data_514afb9d17238e4defb3b40e8bd17a00
#
_entry.id   514afb9d17238e4defb3b40e8bd17a00
#
_cell.length_a   1.000
_cell.length_b   1.000
_cell.length_c   1.000
_cell.angle_alpha   90.00
_cell.angle_beta   90.00
_cell.angle_gamma   90.00
#
_symmetry.space_group_name_H-M   'P 1'
#
loop_
_entity.id
_entity.type
_entity.pdbx_description
1 polymer ?
#
loop_
_entity_poly.entity_id
_entity_poly.type
_entity_poly.pdbx_seq_one_letter_code
_entity_poly.pdbx_strand_id
1 'polypeptide(L)'
;MFLTRSIAVLACTAALLAGGVRSQPQEAPAKPAPHASSSVTIDLPRPPKPLLPDTFAGWVADAQLKIITDPSQADSTNAAALKEYDFNTSVQATYKRDGETLTVRALSFNDTSGSYGAYSFYRQNGWPKVDIGTGATSNRNHVIFWLGTTVVDATFSRIGPMSAAELRELAAQLPVPEGNKAIPPPILFDLPQPSLDKQSTHYALGPAGYVGAGGVLPPDLIGFDRGAEAVTADYALPSNSATLTLIDYPTPQMATAQEAKIRAYLKAGNQAQPAFPKPLADSDQASLEVRRSGPLVAIISGDAIPDESHKLLQSVHFAEDVISIPQPTDSEVNKTGRLLLGIAELVIVGSLAAILLGLFLGGGRALYRIARGKPASSMYEVEFIRLNLER
;
A
#
# COMPACT_ATOMS: atom_id res chain seq x y z
N MET A 1 -0.25 6.49 43.64
CA MET A 1 -0.69 7.80 44.11
C MET A 1 -1.82 8.25 43.21
N PHE A 2 -3.02 7.93 43.66
CA PHE A 2 -4.29 8.65 43.70
C PHE A 2 -4.62 9.51 42.48
N LEU A 3 -5.72 9.35 41.79
CA LEU A 3 -7.08 9.62 42.24
C LEU A 3 -8.14 8.99 41.32
N THR A 4 -9.01 8.24 41.93
CA THR A 4 -10.38 7.86 41.50
C THR A 4 -11.26 9.10 41.30
N ARG A 5 -12.12 9.10 40.30
CA ARG A 5 -13.43 9.77 40.39
C ARG A 5 -14.49 9.01 39.60
N SER A 6 -15.34 8.37 40.40
CA SER A 6 -16.69 7.90 40.03
C SER A 6 -17.59 9.11 39.75
N ILE A 7 -18.43 9.03 38.74
CA ILE A 7 -19.64 9.85 38.62
C ILE A 7 -20.82 8.95 38.27
N ALA A 8 -21.82 9.12 39.08
CA ALA A 8 -23.02 8.36 39.22
C ALA A 8 -23.95 8.41 38.05
N VAL A 9 -24.59 7.28 37.86
CA VAL A 9 -25.82 7.04 37.09
C VAL A 9 -26.98 7.78 37.74
N LEU A 10 -27.77 8.49 36.96
CA LEU A 10 -29.12 8.90 37.34
C LEU A 10 -30.09 8.43 36.25
N ALA A 11 -30.81 7.38 36.59
CA ALA A 11 -31.97 6.91 35.86
C ALA A 11 -33.17 7.82 36.16
N CYS A 12 -33.94 8.19 35.16
CA CYS A 12 -35.30 8.63 35.32
C CYS A 12 -36.20 7.94 34.28
N THR A 13 -36.87 6.93 34.77
CA THR A 13 -38.07 6.34 34.20
C THR A 13 -39.26 7.28 34.41
N ALA A 14 -40.06 7.51 33.38
CA ALA A 14 -41.46 7.89 33.56
C ALA A 14 -42.28 7.31 32.41
N ALA A 15 -43.06 6.31 32.77
CA ALA A 15 -44.18 5.82 32.01
C ALA A 15 -45.37 6.77 32.15
N LEU A 16 -46.15 6.91 31.11
CA LEU A 16 -47.58 7.25 31.24
C LEU A 16 -48.35 6.77 30.01
N LEU A 17 -49.13 5.76 30.23
CA LEU A 17 -50.27 5.30 29.44
C LEU A 17 -51.41 6.34 29.55
N ALA A 18 -52.00 6.70 28.44
CA ALA A 18 -53.40 7.11 28.39
C ALA A 18 -53.95 6.85 27.01
N GLY A 19 -54.88 5.95 26.94
CA GLY A 19 -55.65 5.60 25.75
C GLY A 19 -56.62 6.71 25.37
N GLY A 20 -56.82 6.89 24.08
CA GLY A 20 -57.85 7.73 23.49
C GLY A 20 -58.18 7.16 22.12
N VAL A 21 -59.25 6.38 22.06
CA VAL A 21 -59.88 5.99 20.81
C VAL A 21 -60.48 7.23 20.16
N ARG A 22 -60.01 7.59 18.99
CA ARG A 22 -60.62 8.63 18.18
C ARG A 22 -60.89 8.11 16.77
N SER A 23 -62.15 8.05 16.43
CA SER A 23 -62.72 7.66 15.14
C SER A 23 -62.08 8.47 13.99
N GLN A 24 -61.59 7.78 12.98
CA GLN A 24 -61.13 8.37 11.73
C GLN A 24 -62.30 8.84 10.86
N PRO A 25 -62.23 10.01 10.24
CA PRO A 25 -63.05 10.34 9.08
C PRO A 25 -62.47 9.62 7.85
N GLN A 26 -63.32 8.99 7.09
CA GLN A 26 -63.06 8.32 5.83
C GLN A 26 -62.68 9.35 4.77
N GLU A 27 -61.41 9.34 4.38
CA GLU A 27 -60.88 10.20 3.36
C GLU A 27 -61.04 9.56 1.97
N ALA A 28 -61.52 10.35 1.02
CA ALA A 28 -61.77 9.93 -0.35
C ALA A 28 -60.50 9.49 -1.08
N PRO A 29 -60.57 8.65 -2.14
CA PRO A 29 -59.39 8.10 -2.78
C PRO A 29 -58.55 9.17 -3.45
N ALA A 30 -57.31 9.33 -2.98
CA ALA A 30 -56.34 10.24 -3.55
C ALA A 30 -55.90 9.74 -4.94
N LYS A 31 -55.86 10.65 -5.86
CA LYS A 31 -55.35 10.52 -7.22
C LYS A 31 -53.90 10.03 -7.19
N PRO A 32 -53.52 8.97 -7.97
CA PRO A 32 -52.15 8.45 -7.93
C PRO A 32 -51.15 9.53 -8.34
N ALA A 33 -50.18 9.78 -7.46
CA ALA A 33 -49.02 10.61 -7.76
C ALA A 33 -48.20 9.99 -8.89
N PRO A 34 -47.58 10.79 -9.77
CA PRO A 34 -46.74 10.28 -10.83
C PRO A 34 -45.56 9.54 -10.19
N HIS A 35 -45.38 8.25 -10.57
CA HIS A 35 -44.21 7.46 -10.19
C HIS A 35 -42.97 8.20 -10.66
N ALA A 36 -42.20 8.74 -9.73
CA ALA A 36 -40.83 9.17 -10.00
C ALA A 36 -40.04 7.90 -10.42
N SER A 37 -39.76 7.79 -11.70
CA SER A 37 -38.85 6.78 -12.21
C SER A 37 -37.49 7.03 -11.58
N SER A 38 -37.17 6.30 -10.52
CA SER A 38 -35.80 6.23 -10.03
C SER A 38 -34.96 5.63 -11.16
N SER A 39 -34.28 6.49 -11.92
CA SER A 39 -33.24 6.04 -12.82
C SER A 39 -32.14 5.39 -11.96
N VAL A 40 -32.17 4.07 -11.90
CA VAL A 40 -31.03 3.31 -11.39
C VAL A 40 -29.90 3.59 -12.36
N THR A 41 -29.00 4.48 -11.97
CA THR A 41 -27.75 4.68 -12.68
C THR A 41 -26.94 3.41 -12.43
N ILE A 42 -26.96 2.49 -13.41
CA ILE A 42 -26.07 1.33 -13.42
C ILE A 42 -24.68 1.94 -13.64
N ASP A 43 -23.90 1.98 -12.59
CA ASP A 43 -22.48 2.34 -12.67
C ASP A 43 -21.79 1.19 -13.40
N LEU A 44 -21.65 1.35 -14.72
CA LEU A 44 -20.94 0.38 -15.55
C LEU A 44 -19.47 0.37 -15.09
N PRO A 45 -18.89 -0.80 -14.84
CA PRO A 45 -17.49 -0.87 -14.45
C PRO A 45 -16.66 -0.14 -15.51
N ARG A 46 -15.87 0.84 -15.04
CA ARG A 46 -14.96 1.59 -15.91
C ARG A 46 -14.03 0.59 -16.59
N PRO A 47 -13.86 0.65 -17.92
CA PRO A 47 -12.94 -0.25 -18.60
C PRO A 47 -11.55 -0.14 -17.96
N PRO A 48 -10.83 -1.26 -17.78
CA PRO A 48 -9.50 -1.24 -17.19
C PRO A 48 -8.60 -0.29 -18.00
N LYS A 49 -7.75 0.47 -17.29
CA LYS A 49 -6.77 1.33 -17.94
C LYS A 49 -5.84 0.48 -18.81
N PRO A 50 -5.51 0.94 -20.04
CA PRO A 50 -4.53 0.24 -20.86
C PRO A 50 -3.18 0.22 -20.16
N LEU A 51 -2.37 -0.81 -20.41
CA LEU A 51 -1.03 -0.94 -19.83
C LEU A 51 -0.08 0.17 -20.31
N LEU A 52 -0.24 0.62 -21.56
CA LEU A 52 0.42 1.80 -22.13
C LEU A 52 -0.63 2.67 -22.82
N PRO A 53 -0.58 4.01 -22.68
CA PRO A 53 -1.48 4.93 -23.36
C PRO A 53 -1.04 5.15 -24.80
N ASP A 54 -1.97 5.56 -25.68
CA ASP A 54 -1.64 5.95 -27.06
C ASP A 54 -0.82 7.25 -27.11
N THR A 55 -0.97 8.13 -26.11
CA THR A 55 -0.28 9.42 -26.03
C THR A 55 0.03 9.82 -24.60
N PHE A 56 1.19 10.44 -24.36
CA PHE A 56 1.56 11.09 -23.10
C PHE A 56 2.66 12.13 -23.33
N ALA A 57 2.69 13.20 -22.59
CA ALA A 57 3.73 14.26 -22.64
C ALA A 57 4.10 14.71 -24.06
N GLY A 58 3.16 14.70 -25.00
CA GLY A 58 3.38 15.02 -26.41
C GLY A 58 3.97 13.88 -27.25
N TRP A 59 4.28 12.74 -26.64
CA TRP A 59 4.64 11.51 -27.35
C TRP A 59 3.40 10.83 -27.90
N VAL A 60 3.46 10.31 -29.12
CA VAL A 60 2.38 9.61 -29.81
C VAL A 60 2.86 8.24 -30.27
N ALA A 61 2.10 7.19 -29.98
CA ALA A 61 2.42 5.83 -30.41
C ALA A 61 2.44 5.74 -31.95
N ASP A 62 3.49 5.15 -32.51
CA ASP A 62 3.70 5.05 -33.96
C ASP A 62 2.83 3.97 -34.62
N ALA A 63 2.36 2.98 -33.84
CA ALA A 63 1.54 1.88 -34.30
C ALA A 63 0.57 1.40 -33.21
N GLN A 64 -0.39 0.55 -33.61
CA GLN A 64 -1.31 -0.08 -32.67
C GLN A 64 -0.53 -0.92 -31.64
N LEU A 65 -0.87 -0.76 -30.36
CA LEU A 65 -0.24 -1.46 -29.25
C LEU A 65 -0.53 -2.96 -29.32
N LYS A 66 0.53 -3.78 -29.30
CA LYS A 66 0.41 -5.23 -29.31
C LYS A 66 0.52 -5.79 -27.91
N ILE A 67 -0.50 -6.51 -27.48
CA ILE A 67 -0.51 -7.22 -26.20
C ILE A 67 0.13 -8.60 -26.39
N ILE A 68 1.08 -8.95 -25.54
CA ILE A 68 1.81 -10.22 -25.52
C ILE A 68 1.55 -10.89 -24.18
N THR A 69 1.06 -12.12 -24.18
CA THR A 69 0.74 -12.89 -22.96
C THR A 69 1.71 -14.05 -22.75
N ASP A 70 2.53 -14.39 -23.74
CA ASP A 70 3.54 -15.43 -23.64
C ASP A 70 4.88 -14.83 -23.20
N PRO A 71 5.43 -15.24 -22.04
CA PRO A 71 6.73 -14.78 -21.55
C PRO A 71 7.86 -14.96 -22.58
N SER A 72 7.83 -16.05 -23.37
CA SER A 72 8.85 -16.34 -24.39
C SER A 72 8.82 -15.36 -25.55
N GLN A 73 7.67 -14.76 -25.83
CA GLN A 73 7.53 -13.70 -26.82
C GLN A 73 7.82 -12.31 -26.24
N ALA A 74 7.57 -12.11 -24.94
CA ALA A 74 7.85 -10.86 -24.26
C ALA A 74 9.36 -10.64 -24.05
N ASP A 75 10.07 -11.71 -23.64
CA ASP A 75 11.54 -11.73 -23.50
C ASP A 75 12.03 -13.19 -23.60
N SER A 76 12.48 -13.59 -24.75
CA SER A 76 12.90 -14.98 -25.01
C SER A 76 14.10 -15.41 -24.17
N THR A 77 14.99 -14.50 -23.85
CA THR A 77 16.19 -14.74 -23.03
C THR A 77 15.83 -14.97 -21.58
N ASN A 78 14.89 -14.19 -21.05
CA ASN A 78 14.54 -14.15 -19.63
C ASN A 78 13.16 -14.77 -19.35
N ALA A 79 12.62 -15.57 -20.29
CA ALA A 79 11.29 -16.16 -20.16
C ALA A 79 11.10 -17.00 -18.90
N ALA A 80 12.15 -17.67 -18.42
CA ALA A 80 12.12 -18.44 -17.17
C ALA A 80 11.92 -17.52 -15.97
N ALA A 81 12.70 -16.44 -15.87
CA ALA A 81 12.55 -15.46 -14.80
C ALA A 81 11.17 -14.76 -14.83
N LEU A 82 10.67 -14.42 -16.02
CA LEU A 82 9.32 -13.85 -16.16
C LEU A 82 8.23 -14.79 -15.63
N LYS A 83 8.34 -16.11 -15.89
CA LYS A 83 7.42 -17.11 -15.35
C LYS A 83 7.49 -17.21 -13.83
N GLU A 84 8.69 -17.17 -13.27
CA GLU A 84 8.91 -17.20 -11.81
C GLU A 84 8.29 -15.99 -11.11
N TYR A 85 8.27 -14.83 -11.77
CA TYR A 85 7.66 -13.60 -11.27
C TYR A 85 6.16 -13.48 -11.57
N ASP A 86 5.53 -14.54 -12.03
CA ASP A 86 4.09 -14.59 -12.35
C ASP A 86 3.67 -13.50 -13.36
N PHE A 87 4.41 -13.47 -14.49
CA PHE A 87 4.15 -12.58 -15.62
C PHE A 87 2.73 -12.74 -16.15
N ASN A 88 2.05 -11.64 -16.37
CA ASN A 88 0.71 -11.61 -16.92
C ASN A 88 0.69 -11.18 -18.38
N THR A 89 1.08 -9.94 -18.67
CA THR A 89 1.08 -9.38 -20.02
C THR A 89 2.24 -8.42 -20.24
N SER A 90 2.60 -8.23 -21.51
CA SER A 90 3.52 -7.18 -21.94
C SER A 90 2.92 -6.37 -23.08
N VAL A 91 3.21 -5.07 -23.09
CA VAL A 91 2.94 -4.17 -24.21
C VAL A 91 4.23 -3.47 -24.59
N GLN A 92 4.56 -3.48 -25.86
CA GLN A 92 5.70 -2.73 -26.41
C GLN A 92 5.19 -1.71 -27.41
N ALA A 93 5.70 -0.48 -27.29
CA ALA A 93 5.37 0.63 -28.18
C ALA A 93 6.61 1.44 -28.52
N THR A 94 6.62 1.97 -29.72
CA THR A 94 7.53 3.04 -30.11
C THR A 94 6.72 4.32 -30.24
N TYR A 95 7.12 5.33 -29.49
CA TYR A 95 6.53 6.65 -29.52
C TYR A 95 7.40 7.60 -30.34
N LYS A 96 6.76 8.56 -30.98
CA LYS A 96 7.42 9.59 -31.79
C LYS A 96 7.02 10.99 -31.32
N ARG A 97 7.98 11.91 -31.35
CA ARG A 97 7.78 13.35 -31.10
C ARG A 97 8.93 14.13 -31.72
N ASP A 98 8.63 15.12 -32.56
CA ASP A 98 9.60 16.06 -33.12
C ASP A 98 10.85 15.41 -33.76
N GLY A 99 10.69 14.26 -34.41
CA GLY A 99 11.78 13.49 -34.99
C GLY A 99 12.59 12.62 -34.02
N GLU A 100 12.25 12.65 -32.73
CA GLU A 100 12.79 11.76 -31.70
C GLU A 100 11.93 10.51 -31.54
N THR A 101 12.54 9.43 -31.03
CA THR A 101 11.85 8.18 -30.75
C THR A 101 12.07 7.76 -29.30
N LEU A 102 11.04 7.15 -28.72
CA LEU A 102 11.06 6.55 -27.40
C LEU A 102 10.47 5.15 -27.51
N THR A 103 11.27 4.13 -27.25
CA THR A 103 10.78 2.74 -27.16
C THR A 103 10.45 2.43 -25.71
N VAL A 104 9.23 1.97 -25.46
CA VAL A 104 8.73 1.60 -24.13
C VAL A 104 8.24 0.17 -24.16
N ARG A 105 8.70 -0.64 -23.22
CA ARG A 105 8.19 -1.96 -22.92
C ARG A 105 7.61 -1.95 -21.50
N ALA A 106 6.32 -2.21 -21.38
CA ALA A 106 5.65 -2.39 -20.10
C ALA A 106 5.38 -3.88 -19.88
N LEU A 107 5.77 -4.40 -18.72
CA LEU A 107 5.56 -5.77 -18.28
C LEU A 107 4.62 -5.72 -17.05
N SER A 108 3.51 -6.44 -17.12
CA SER A 108 2.54 -6.55 -16.03
C SER A 108 2.65 -7.92 -15.36
N PHE A 109 2.51 -7.93 -14.05
CA PHE A 109 2.60 -9.10 -13.18
C PHE A 109 1.31 -9.25 -12.37
N ASN A 110 1.05 -10.42 -11.82
CA ASN A 110 -0.18 -10.65 -11.05
C ASN A 110 -0.16 -9.96 -9.68
N ASP A 111 1.03 -9.70 -9.14
CA ASP A 111 1.19 -8.99 -7.86
C ASP A 111 2.41 -8.04 -7.85
N THR A 112 2.56 -7.33 -6.74
CA THR A 112 3.65 -6.36 -6.54
C THR A 112 4.99 -7.05 -6.28
N SER A 113 4.99 -8.25 -5.70
CA SER A 113 6.21 -9.02 -5.45
C SER A 113 6.85 -9.46 -6.76
N GLY A 114 6.05 -9.99 -7.70
CA GLY A 114 6.51 -10.34 -9.03
C GLY A 114 7.04 -9.13 -9.81
N SER A 115 6.32 -8.01 -9.77
CA SER A 115 6.78 -6.78 -10.45
C SER A 115 8.07 -6.20 -9.83
N TYR A 116 8.18 -6.19 -8.50
CA TYR A 116 9.42 -5.77 -7.84
C TYR A 116 10.57 -6.71 -8.17
N GLY A 117 10.33 -8.03 -8.17
CA GLY A 117 11.32 -9.04 -8.55
C GLY A 117 11.83 -8.81 -9.95
N ALA A 118 10.93 -8.65 -10.93
CA ALA A 118 11.30 -8.36 -12.31
C ALA A 118 12.05 -7.01 -12.44
N TYR A 119 11.59 -5.95 -11.74
CA TYR A 119 12.30 -4.68 -11.69
C TYR A 119 13.72 -4.86 -11.17
N SER A 120 13.89 -5.56 -10.04
CA SER A 120 15.20 -5.82 -9.46
C SER A 120 16.08 -6.70 -10.35
N PHE A 121 15.48 -7.63 -11.10
CA PHE A 121 16.18 -8.51 -12.05
C PHE A 121 16.71 -7.74 -13.29
N TYR A 122 15.89 -6.85 -13.86
CA TYR A 122 16.30 -6.06 -15.03
C TYR A 122 17.19 -4.87 -14.70
N ARG A 123 17.09 -4.35 -13.48
CA ARG A 123 17.96 -3.27 -13.00
C ARG A 123 19.38 -3.78 -12.85
N GLN A 124 20.36 -2.97 -13.26
CA GLN A 124 21.77 -3.26 -13.01
C GLN A 124 22.29 -2.45 -11.81
N ASN A 125 23.16 -3.08 -11.01
CA ASN A 125 23.81 -2.42 -9.90
C ASN A 125 24.61 -1.20 -10.37
N GLY A 126 24.61 -0.14 -9.56
CA GLY A 126 25.34 1.10 -9.86
C GLY A 126 24.61 2.06 -10.80
N TRP A 127 23.42 1.72 -11.31
CA TRP A 127 22.63 2.70 -12.06
C TRP A 127 22.09 3.81 -11.14
N PRO A 128 22.23 5.09 -11.48
CA PRO A 128 21.70 6.18 -10.68
C PRO A 128 20.19 6.06 -10.44
N LYS A 129 19.77 6.34 -9.21
CA LYS A 129 18.37 6.41 -8.86
C LYS A 129 17.71 7.64 -9.49
N VAL A 130 16.48 7.46 -9.98
CA VAL A 130 15.62 8.53 -10.53
C VAL A 130 14.29 8.50 -9.81
N ASP A 131 13.66 9.65 -9.64
CA ASP A 131 12.36 9.78 -8.98
C ASP A 131 11.21 9.61 -10.01
N ILE A 132 10.85 8.35 -10.29
CA ILE A 132 9.75 7.96 -11.18
C ILE A 132 9.08 6.71 -10.58
N GLY A 133 7.74 6.68 -10.56
CA GLY A 133 6.98 5.55 -10.01
C GLY A 133 7.28 5.28 -8.54
N THR A 134 7.30 4.01 -8.14
CA THR A 134 7.69 3.58 -6.78
C THR A 134 9.20 3.47 -6.63
N GLY A 135 9.90 3.15 -7.71
CA GLY A 135 11.36 3.10 -7.77
C GLY A 135 11.83 3.05 -9.21
N ALA A 136 12.92 3.78 -9.50
CA ALA A 136 13.49 3.85 -10.83
C ALA A 136 15.00 4.03 -10.80
N THR A 137 15.64 3.54 -11.85
CA THR A 137 17.06 3.78 -12.13
C THR A 137 17.25 4.12 -13.61
N SER A 138 18.32 4.82 -13.92
CA SER A 138 18.62 5.18 -15.30
C SER A 138 20.10 4.99 -15.61
N ASN A 139 20.41 4.72 -16.87
CA ASN A 139 21.78 4.72 -17.39
C ASN A 139 21.76 5.27 -18.81
N ARG A 140 22.45 6.41 -19.01
CA ARG A 140 22.43 7.12 -20.30
C ARG A 140 21.00 7.42 -20.76
N ASN A 141 20.56 6.83 -21.88
CA ASN A 141 19.24 7.00 -22.47
C ASN A 141 18.22 5.90 -22.07
N HIS A 142 18.60 5.00 -21.17
CA HIS A 142 17.79 3.88 -20.70
C HIS A 142 17.28 4.16 -19.29
N VAL A 143 15.98 4.00 -19.06
CA VAL A 143 15.32 4.19 -17.77
C VAL A 143 14.44 2.97 -17.50
N ILE A 144 14.60 2.37 -16.33
CA ILE A 144 13.72 1.32 -15.85
C ILE A 144 13.04 1.78 -14.55
N PHE A 145 11.74 1.58 -14.48
CA PHE A 145 10.99 1.89 -13.26
C PHE A 145 9.86 0.88 -13.02
N TRP A 146 9.38 0.82 -11.80
CA TRP A 146 8.23 0.01 -11.44
C TRP A 146 7.19 0.82 -10.69
N LEU A 147 5.92 0.45 -10.86
CA LEU A 147 4.78 1.04 -10.20
C LEU A 147 3.67 -0.01 -10.03
N GLY A 148 3.31 -0.30 -8.77
CA GLY A 148 2.31 -1.32 -8.48
C GLY A 148 2.72 -2.69 -9.06
N THR A 149 1.92 -3.23 -10.00
CA THR A 149 2.17 -4.51 -10.65
C THR A 149 2.86 -4.38 -12.01
N THR A 150 3.38 -3.21 -12.36
CA THR A 150 3.94 -2.94 -13.69
C THR A 150 5.40 -2.52 -13.62
N VAL A 151 6.23 -3.11 -14.46
CA VAL A 151 7.61 -2.68 -14.74
C VAL A 151 7.65 -2.04 -16.12
N VAL A 152 8.28 -0.90 -16.23
CA VAL A 152 8.47 -0.17 -17.49
C VAL A 152 9.95 -0.03 -17.78
N ASP A 153 10.32 -0.44 -18.98
CA ASP A 153 11.65 -0.33 -19.57
C ASP A 153 11.55 0.64 -20.75
N ALA A 154 12.19 1.80 -20.63
CA ALA A 154 12.09 2.89 -21.58
C ALA A 154 13.47 3.28 -22.11
N THR A 155 13.59 3.37 -23.44
CA THR A 155 14.83 3.77 -24.13
C THR A 155 14.56 4.94 -25.06
N PHE A 156 15.16 6.08 -24.77
CA PHE A 156 15.10 7.29 -25.61
C PHE A 156 16.14 7.26 -26.72
N SER A 157 15.80 7.75 -27.89
CA SER A 157 16.82 8.07 -28.91
C SER A 157 17.79 9.16 -28.41
N ARG A 158 17.26 10.14 -27.68
CA ARG A 158 18.01 11.19 -27.01
C ARG A 158 17.34 11.57 -25.67
N ILE A 159 18.09 11.57 -24.58
CA ILE A 159 17.60 12.02 -23.28
C ILE A 159 17.74 13.54 -23.17
N GLY A 160 16.73 14.18 -22.62
CA GLY A 160 16.67 15.61 -22.36
C GLY A 160 16.36 15.93 -20.90
N PRO A 161 16.43 17.20 -20.49
CA PRO A 161 16.10 17.61 -19.13
C PRO A 161 14.68 17.28 -18.70
N MET A 162 13.75 17.14 -19.65
CA MET A 162 12.34 16.84 -19.40
C MET A 162 12.02 15.34 -19.38
N SER A 163 12.94 14.47 -19.82
CA SER A 163 12.66 13.03 -20.00
C SER A 163 12.15 12.35 -18.71
N ALA A 164 12.67 12.73 -17.54
CA ALA A 164 12.17 12.23 -16.27
C ALA A 164 10.73 12.71 -15.95
N ALA A 165 10.39 13.96 -16.29
CA ALA A 165 9.05 14.50 -16.11
C ALA A 165 8.05 13.82 -17.06
N GLU A 166 8.44 13.56 -18.29
CA GLU A 166 7.66 12.83 -19.29
C GLU A 166 7.34 11.40 -18.84
N LEU A 167 8.33 10.69 -18.30
CA LEU A 167 8.09 9.35 -17.76
C LEU A 167 7.26 9.36 -16.47
N ARG A 168 7.28 10.43 -15.65
CA ARG A 168 6.32 10.57 -14.54
C ARG A 168 4.89 10.74 -15.03
N GLU A 169 4.69 11.47 -16.13
CA GLU A 169 3.37 11.59 -16.76
C GLU A 169 2.89 10.23 -17.30
N LEU A 170 3.78 9.45 -17.93
CA LEU A 170 3.47 8.06 -18.29
C LEU A 170 3.09 7.25 -17.05
N ALA A 171 3.89 7.29 -16.00
CA ALA A 171 3.65 6.54 -14.76
C ALA A 171 2.29 6.88 -14.13
N ALA A 172 1.85 8.16 -14.18
CA ALA A 172 0.55 8.58 -13.66
C ALA A 172 -0.64 7.99 -14.44
N GLN A 173 -0.42 7.55 -15.68
CA GLN A 173 -1.44 6.93 -16.52
C GLN A 173 -1.49 5.40 -16.40
N LEU A 174 -0.47 4.76 -15.81
CA LEU A 174 -0.43 3.31 -15.64
C LEU A 174 -1.52 2.82 -14.66
N PRO A 175 -1.97 1.56 -14.81
CA PRO A 175 -2.85 0.94 -13.82
C PRO A 175 -2.10 0.70 -12.50
N VAL A 176 -2.68 1.13 -11.39
CA VAL A 176 -2.15 0.88 -10.05
C VAL A 176 -3.17 0.04 -9.30
N PRO A 177 -2.80 -1.14 -8.76
CA PRO A 177 -3.69 -1.96 -7.97
C PRO A 177 -3.98 -1.30 -6.62
N GLU A 178 -5.18 -1.60 -6.09
CA GLU A 178 -5.61 -1.14 -4.77
C GLU A 178 -5.37 -2.22 -3.70
N GLY A 179 -5.25 -1.79 -2.45
CA GLY A 179 -5.12 -2.68 -1.30
C GLY A 179 -3.77 -3.38 -1.20
N ASN A 180 -3.79 -4.63 -0.72
CA ASN A 180 -2.57 -5.40 -0.42
C ASN A 180 -1.67 -5.67 -1.62
N LYS A 181 -2.23 -5.63 -2.83
CA LYS A 181 -1.46 -5.80 -4.08
C LYS A 181 -0.46 -4.67 -4.36
N ALA A 182 -0.51 -3.57 -3.62
CA ALA A 182 0.42 -2.44 -3.74
C ALA A 182 1.60 -2.50 -2.76
N ILE A 183 1.69 -3.53 -1.93
CA ILE A 183 2.76 -3.69 -0.91
C ILE A 183 3.96 -4.40 -1.54
N PRO A 184 5.19 -3.88 -1.39
CA PRO A 184 6.41 -4.59 -1.82
C PRO A 184 6.62 -5.87 -0.99
N PRO A 185 7.49 -6.81 -1.46
CA PRO A 185 7.75 -8.07 -0.75
C PRO A 185 8.14 -7.85 0.71
N PRO A 186 7.48 -8.53 1.68
CA PRO A 186 7.75 -8.34 3.11
C PRO A 186 9.20 -8.59 3.52
N ILE A 187 9.85 -9.58 2.93
CA ILE A 187 11.26 -9.94 3.19
C ILE A 187 12.24 -8.76 3.06
N LEU A 188 11.88 -7.73 2.29
CA LEU A 188 12.71 -6.52 2.15
C LEU A 188 12.81 -5.71 3.44
N PHE A 189 11.83 -5.82 4.32
CA PHE A 189 11.81 -5.13 5.60
C PHE A 189 12.68 -5.83 6.66
N ASP A 190 12.99 -7.12 6.44
CA ASP A 190 13.87 -7.89 7.32
C ASP A 190 15.37 -7.67 7.02
N LEU A 191 15.69 -6.92 5.96
CA LEU A 191 17.07 -6.54 5.64
C LEU A 191 17.59 -5.51 6.65
N PRO A 192 18.74 -5.76 7.32
CA PRO A 192 19.40 -4.78 8.14
C PRO A 192 19.67 -3.48 7.39
N GLN A 193 19.21 -2.34 7.91
CA GLN A 193 19.34 -1.06 7.22
C GLN A 193 20.73 -0.42 7.26
N PRO A 194 21.54 -0.57 8.35
CA PRO A 194 22.88 -0.01 8.39
C PRO A 194 23.77 -0.58 7.29
N SER A 195 24.46 0.30 6.57
CA SER A 195 25.41 -0.04 5.48
C SER A 195 24.81 -0.76 4.25
N LEU A 196 23.49 -0.87 4.16
CA LEU A 196 22.79 -1.48 3.03
C LEU A 196 22.88 -0.59 1.79
N ASP A 197 23.40 -1.13 0.69
CA ASP A 197 23.17 -0.54 -0.63
C ASP A 197 21.80 -0.94 -1.16
N LYS A 198 20.82 -0.04 -1.03
CA LYS A 198 19.44 -0.29 -1.49
C LYS A 198 19.33 -0.52 -3.00
N GLN A 199 20.35 -0.12 -3.77
CA GLN A 199 20.35 -0.31 -5.22
C GLN A 199 20.90 -1.67 -5.64
N SER A 200 21.60 -2.38 -4.75
CA SER A 200 22.06 -3.74 -4.99
C SER A 200 21.01 -4.81 -4.65
N THR A 201 19.86 -4.41 -4.08
CA THR A 201 18.85 -5.36 -3.59
C THR A 201 18.14 -6.05 -4.75
N HIS A 202 18.28 -7.36 -4.87
CA HIS A 202 17.59 -8.20 -5.85
C HIS A 202 16.70 -9.22 -5.15
N TYR A 203 15.48 -9.37 -5.65
CA TYR A 203 14.48 -10.29 -5.11
C TYR A 203 14.20 -11.41 -6.09
N ALA A 204 14.13 -12.64 -5.62
CA ALA A 204 13.95 -13.84 -6.43
C ALA A 204 12.84 -14.74 -5.86
N LEU A 205 11.95 -15.18 -6.75
CA LEU A 205 10.89 -16.16 -6.48
C LEU A 205 11.20 -17.54 -7.07
N GLY A 206 12.32 -17.66 -7.78
CA GLY A 206 12.71 -18.89 -8.42
C GLY A 206 14.18 -18.95 -8.81
N PRO A 207 14.61 -20.11 -9.36
CA PRO A 207 15.99 -20.37 -9.75
C PRO A 207 16.60 -19.36 -10.71
N ALA A 208 15.84 -18.96 -11.76
CA ALA A 208 16.36 -18.06 -12.79
C ALA A 208 16.56 -16.64 -12.23
N GLY A 209 15.58 -16.14 -11.45
CA GLY A 209 15.68 -14.88 -10.74
C GLY A 209 16.85 -14.87 -9.76
N TYR A 210 17.04 -15.94 -9.01
CA TYR A 210 18.11 -16.07 -8.02
C TYR A 210 19.51 -16.10 -8.66
N VAL A 211 19.65 -16.83 -9.76
CA VAL A 211 20.93 -16.85 -10.53
C VAL A 211 21.22 -15.46 -11.11
N GLY A 212 20.19 -14.81 -11.67
CA GLY A 212 20.32 -13.44 -12.19
C GLY A 212 20.66 -12.41 -11.11
N ALA A 213 20.25 -12.66 -9.86
CA ALA A 213 20.59 -11.85 -8.68
C ALA A 213 22.02 -12.10 -8.13
N GLY A 214 22.80 -12.97 -8.77
CA GLY A 214 24.14 -13.34 -8.30
C GLY A 214 24.13 -14.26 -7.09
N GLY A 215 23.11 -15.12 -6.96
CA GLY A 215 22.99 -16.10 -5.88
C GLY A 215 24.24 -16.95 -5.73
N VAL A 216 24.71 -17.13 -4.49
CA VAL A 216 25.99 -17.80 -4.17
C VAL A 216 25.87 -19.30 -3.94
N LEU A 217 24.66 -19.81 -3.72
CA LEU A 217 24.40 -21.24 -3.55
C LEU A 217 23.70 -21.82 -4.78
N PRO A 218 23.81 -23.16 -5.00
CA PRO A 218 22.97 -23.82 -5.99
C PRO A 218 21.47 -23.55 -5.73
N PRO A 219 20.68 -23.18 -6.74
CA PRO A 219 19.26 -22.87 -6.57
C PRO A 219 18.45 -24.00 -5.93
N ASP A 220 18.82 -25.24 -6.18
CA ASP A 220 18.17 -26.42 -5.59
C ASP A 220 18.29 -26.49 -4.06
N LEU A 221 19.29 -25.81 -3.49
CA LEU A 221 19.46 -25.68 -2.04
C LEU A 221 18.61 -24.58 -1.44
N ILE A 222 18.01 -23.72 -2.22
CA ILE A 222 17.18 -22.62 -1.70
C ILE A 222 15.77 -23.12 -1.36
N GLY A 223 15.20 -24.03 -2.16
CA GLY A 223 13.89 -24.60 -1.90
C GLY A 223 12.74 -23.78 -2.47
N PHE A 224 12.94 -23.14 -3.63
CA PHE A 224 11.91 -22.42 -4.34
C PHE A 224 10.67 -23.27 -4.67
N ASP A 225 10.88 -24.57 -4.91
CA ASP A 225 9.81 -25.57 -5.11
C ASP A 225 8.86 -25.72 -3.90
N ARG A 226 9.24 -25.19 -2.75
CA ARG A 226 8.49 -25.22 -1.49
C ARG A 226 8.01 -23.84 -1.05
N GLY A 227 8.05 -22.86 -1.94
CA GLY A 227 7.59 -21.50 -1.68
C GLY A 227 8.60 -20.64 -0.90
N ALA A 228 9.91 -20.96 -0.98
CA ALA A 228 10.93 -20.06 -0.46
C ALA A 228 11.02 -18.80 -1.34
N GLU A 229 11.29 -17.67 -0.70
CA GLU A 229 11.63 -16.41 -1.33
C GLU A 229 13.04 -16.01 -0.96
N ALA A 230 13.77 -15.37 -1.86
CA ALA A 230 15.13 -14.95 -1.57
C ALA A 230 15.38 -13.50 -1.94
N VAL A 231 16.19 -12.80 -1.15
CA VAL A 231 16.69 -11.47 -1.47
C VAL A 231 18.20 -11.45 -1.28
N THR A 232 18.92 -10.86 -2.25
CA THR A 232 20.36 -10.56 -2.15
C THR A 232 20.54 -9.06 -2.04
N ALA A 233 21.50 -8.63 -1.23
CA ALA A 233 21.82 -7.22 -1.05
C ALA A 233 23.29 -7.05 -0.64
N ASP A 234 23.93 -6.01 -1.17
CA ASP A 234 25.30 -5.67 -0.84
C ASP A 234 25.37 -4.70 0.34
N TYR A 235 26.34 -4.89 1.19
CA TYR A 235 26.63 -4.09 2.38
C TYR A 235 28.04 -3.53 2.31
N ALA A 236 28.15 -2.21 2.45
CA ALA A 236 29.44 -1.53 2.57
C ALA A 236 29.92 -1.58 4.03
N LEU A 237 30.69 -2.59 4.39
CA LEU A 237 31.25 -2.74 5.72
C LEU A 237 32.59 -1.98 5.85
N PRO A 238 33.07 -1.66 7.05
CA PRO A 238 34.32 -0.91 7.23
C PRO A 238 35.56 -1.55 6.61
N SER A 239 35.66 -2.88 6.63
CA SER A 239 36.80 -3.59 6.06
C SER A 239 36.68 -3.80 4.56
N ASN A 240 35.51 -4.23 4.09
CA ASN A 240 35.23 -4.53 2.69
C ASN A 240 33.72 -4.67 2.45
N SER A 241 33.30 -4.99 1.22
CA SER A 241 31.90 -5.29 0.92
C SER A 241 31.55 -6.74 1.26
N ALA A 242 30.29 -6.96 1.64
CA ALA A 242 29.71 -8.28 1.81
C ALA A 242 28.34 -8.34 1.12
N THR A 243 27.98 -9.49 0.58
CA THR A 243 26.64 -9.75 0.05
C THR A 243 25.86 -10.61 1.05
N LEU A 244 24.74 -10.12 1.51
CA LEU A 244 23.78 -10.85 2.32
C LEU A 244 22.72 -11.48 1.40
N THR A 245 22.58 -12.80 1.48
CA THR A 245 21.44 -13.52 0.94
C THR A 245 20.50 -13.87 2.09
N LEU A 246 19.29 -13.32 2.07
CA LEU A 246 18.23 -13.62 3.03
C LEU A 246 17.17 -14.48 2.34
N ILE A 247 16.80 -15.59 2.94
CA ILE A 247 15.80 -16.52 2.43
C ILE A 247 14.69 -16.62 3.45
N ASP A 248 13.45 -16.39 3.00
CA ASP A 248 12.25 -16.57 3.81
C ASP A 248 11.55 -17.87 3.43
N TYR A 249 11.20 -18.66 4.44
CA TYR A 249 10.47 -19.91 4.27
C TYR A 249 9.07 -19.80 4.86
N PRO A 250 8.08 -20.48 4.28
CA PRO A 250 6.71 -20.45 4.78
C PRO A 250 6.57 -20.86 6.26
N THR A 251 7.52 -21.65 6.78
CA THR A 251 7.50 -22.08 8.19
C THR A 251 8.92 -22.19 8.77
N PRO A 252 9.08 -21.96 10.09
CA PRO A 252 10.37 -22.14 10.77
C PRO A 252 10.94 -23.56 10.68
N GLN A 253 10.07 -24.58 10.55
CA GLN A 253 10.46 -25.99 10.39
C GLN A 253 11.14 -26.23 9.04
N MET A 254 10.60 -25.59 7.98
CA MET A 254 11.21 -25.64 6.65
C MET A 254 12.56 -24.94 6.65
N ALA A 255 12.65 -23.77 7.28
CA ALA A 255 13.91 -23.04 7.47
C ALA A 255 14.96 -23.90 8.18
N THR A 256 14.58 -24.61 9.27
CA THR A 256 15.48 -25.50 10.01
C THR A 256 16.00 -26.64 9.14
N ALA A 257 15.10 -27.29 8.39
CA ALA A 257 15.47 -28.39 7.52
C ALA A 257 16.40 -27.93 6.38
N GLN A 258 16.15 -26.75 5.83
CA GLN A 258 16.95 -26.22 4.73
C GLN A 258 18.30 -25.67 5.21
N GLU A 259 18.34 -24.99 6.36
CA GLU A 259 19.60 -24.61 7.02
C GLU A 259 20.54 -25.82 7.21
N ALA A 260 19.99 -26.96 7.67
CA ALA A 260 20.78 -28.17 7.86
C ALA A 260 21.38 -28.67 6.53
N LYS A 261 20.63 -28.63 5.43
CA LYS A 261 21.12 -29.00 4.09
C LYS A 261 22.19 -28.02 3.59
N ILE A 262 21.98 -26.72 3.75
CA ILE A 262 22.96 -25.69 3.36
C ILE A 262 24.25 -25.90 4.16
N ARG A 263 24.19 -26.09 5.48
CA ARG A 263 25.35 -26.35 6.31
C ARG A 263 26.07 -27.68 5.93
N ALA A 264 25.32 -28.72 5.57
CA ALA A 264 25.90 -29.98 5.09
C ALA A 264 26.63 -29.78 3.75
N TYR A 265 26.04 -29.04 2.83
CA TYR A 265 26.64 -28.67 1.55
C TYR A 265 27.96 -27.91 1.74
N LEU A 266 27.97 -26.88 2.60
CA LEU A 266 29.15 -26.08 2.90
C LEU A 266 30.27 -26.92 3.56
N LYS A 267 29.92 -27.91 4.41
CA LYS A 267 30.87 -28.81 5.02
C LYS A 267 31.46 -29.85 4.05
N ALA A 268 30.68 -30.24 3.04
CA ALA A 268 31.15 -31.22 2.04
C ALA A 268 32.24 -30.65 1.11
N GLY A 269 32.38 -29.34 1.04
CA GLY A 269 33.40 -28.65 0.22
C GLY A 269 33.25 -28.91 -1.27
N ASN A 270 34.27 -28.50 -2.05
CA ASN A 270 34.30 -28.57 -3.51
C ASN A 270 34.19 -29.98 -4.13
N GLN A 271 34.30 -31.04 -3.37
CA GLN A 271 34.29 -32.40 -3.92
C GLN A 271 32.90 -32.93 -4.33
N ALA A 272 31.83 -32.24 -3.96
CA ALA A 272 30.44 -32.66 -4.22
C ALA A 272 29.64 -31.67 -5.11
N GLN A 273 30.30 -30.72 -5.74
CA GLN A 273 29.57 -29.69 -6.50
C GLN A 273 29.18 -30.15 -7.89
N PRO A 274 27.87 -30.18 -8.24
CA PRO A 274 27.45 -30.08 -9.64
C PRO A 274 27.91 -28.74 -10.21
N ALA A 275 28.26 -28.71 -11.49
CA ALA A 275 28.69 -27.50 -12.20
C ALA A 275 27.63 -26.39 -12.08
N PHE A 276 27.82 -25.49 -11.14
CA PHE A 276 27.04 -24.27 -11.04
C PHE A 276 27.60 -23.25 -12.05
N PRO A 277 26.79 -22.30 -12.61
CA PRO A 277 27.25 -21.37 -13.67
C PRO A 277 28.50 -20.57 -13.30
N LYS A 278 28.76 -20.39 -12.00
CA LYS A 278 29.99 -19.81 -11.47
C LYS A 278 30.44 -20.63 -10.27
N PRO A 279 31.53 -21.44 -10.42
CA PRO A 279 32.14 -22.08 -9.26
C PRO A 279 32.53 -20.98 -8.26
N LEU A 280 32.10 -21.13 -7.01
CA LEU A 280 32.63 -20.30 -5.93
C LEU A 280 34.14 -20.47 -5.93
N ALA A 281 34.91 -19.38 -5.96
CA ALA A 281 36.32 -19.44 -5.73
C ALA A 281 36.58 -20.07 -4.34
N ASP A 282 37.70 -20.77 -4.14
CA ASP A 282 38.01 -21.36 -2.84
C ASP A 282 38.04 -20.34 -1.70
N SER A 283 38.35 -19.04 -2.03
CA SER A 283 38.23 -17.90 -1.13
C SER A 283 36.80 -17.60 -0.71
N ASP A 284 35.85 -17.72 -1.64
CA ASP A 284 34.43 -17.32 -1.38
C ASP A 284 33.71 -18.37 -0.53
N GLN A 285 34.11 -19.66 -0.60
CA GLN A 285 33.55 -20.70 0.25
C GLN A 285 34.04 -20.65 1.69
N ALA A 286 35.27 -20.21 1.91
CA ALA A 286 35.84 -20.07 3.24
C ALA A 286 35.16 -18.96 4.07
N SER A 287 34.45 -18.06 3.42
CA SER A 287 33.81 -16.89 4.04
C SER A 287 32.29 -17.01 4.19
N LEU A 288 31.68 -18.16 3.75
CA LEU A 288 30.22 -18.32 3.85
C LEU A 288 29.79 -18.64 5.28
N GLU A 289 29.11 -17.71 5.91
CA GLU A 289 28.47 -17.90 7.20
C GLU A 289 26.96 -17.99 7.05
N VAL A 290 26.34 -18.91 7.82
CA VAL A 290 24.90 -19.16 7.78
C VAL A 290 24.29 -19.02 9.16
N ARG A 291 23.20 -18.28 9.26
CA ARG A 291 22.42 -18.13 10.49
C ARG A 291 20.93 -18.21 10.19
N ARG A 292 20.17 -18.78 11.12
CA ARG A 292 18.71 -18.83 11.07
C ARG A 292 18.10 -17.97 12.18
N SER A 293 17.01 -17.28 11.85
CA SER A 293 16.16 -16.55 12.81
C SER A 293 14.69 -16.79 12.42
N GLY A 294 13.98 -17.61 13.20
CA GLY A 294 12.60 -18.00 12.85
C GLY A 294 12.52 -18.70 11.48
N PRO A 295 11.71 -18.23 10.55
CA PRO A 295 11.59 -18.73 9.18
C PRO A 295 12.73 -18.23 8.26
N LEU A 296 13.50 -17.21 8.70
CA LEU A 296 14.54 -16.60 7.89
C LEU A 296 15.85 -17.38 8.00
N VAL A 297 16.52 -17.61 6.87
CA VAL A 297 17.91 -18.09 6.79
C VAL A 297 18.75 -17.02 6.11
N ALA A 298 19.74 -16.52 6.81
CA ALA A 298 20.67 -15.50 6.34
C ALA A 298 22.03 -16.14 6.02
N ILE A 299 22.61 -15.76 4.89
CA ILE A 299 23.88 -16.22 4.38
C ILE A 299 24.70 -15.01 3.99
N ILE A 300 25.92 -14.91 4.50
CA ILE A 300 26.86 -13.87 4.07
C ILE A 300 27.94 -14.49 3.20
N SER A 301 28.30 -13.77 2.15
CA SER A 301 29.44 -14.06 1.27
C SER A 301 30.23 -12.77 1.02
N GLY A 302 31.50 -12.90 0.68
CA GLY A 302 32.38 -11.77 0.36
C GLY A 302 33.63 -11.73 1.24
N ASP A 303 34.41 -10.64 1.10
CA ASP A 303 35.75 -10.50 1.68
C ASP A 303 35.76 -9.70 3.01
N ALA A 304 34.60 -9.52 3.64
CA ALA A 304 34.53 -8.85 4.94
C ALA A 304 35.19 -9.71 6.04
N ILE A 305 35.77 -9.04 7.04
CA ILE A 305 36.35 -9.76 8.18
C ILE A 305 35.27 -10.49 8.99
N PRO A 306 35.58 -11.65 9.61
CA PRO A 306 34.59 -12.49 10.29
C PRO A 306 33.76 -11.76 11.35
N ASP A 307 34.36 -10.84 12.12
CA ASP A 307 33.65 -10.09 13.15
C ASP A 307 32.55 -9.17 12.59
N GLU A 308 32.78 -8.59 11.41
CA GLU A 308 31.78 -7.73 10.74
C GLU A 308 30.67 -8.56 10.11
N SER A 309 31.04 -9.66 9.44
CA SER A 309 30.09 -10.63 8.89
C SER A 309 29.18 -11.18 9.99
N HIS A 310 29.76 -11.55 11.13
CA HIS A 310 29.02 -12.07 12.27
C HIS A 310 28.05 -11.02 12.86
N LYS A 311 28.49 -9.76 13.00
CA LYS A 311 27.61 -8.66 13.44
C LYS A 311 26.45 -8.43 12.48
N LEU A 312 26.72 -8.46 11.17
CA LEU A 312 25.65 -8.30 10.16
C LEU A 312 24.66 -9.46 10.24
N LEU A 313 25.11 -10.71 10.37
CA LEU A 313 24.23 -11.87 10.58
C LEU A 313 23.43 -11.75 11.88
N GLN A 314 24.05 -11.28 12.97
CA GLN A 314 23.34 -11.10 14.23
C GLN A 314 22.26 -10.03 14.15
N SER A 315 22.37 -9.05 13.26
CA SER A 315 21.38 -8.01 13.06
C SER A 315 20.15 -8.47 12.27
N VAL A 316 20.19 -9.64 11.62
CA VAL A 316 19.03 -10.26 11.00
C VAL A 316 18.18 -10.91 12.09
N HIS A 317 17.05 -10.31 12.38
CA HIS A 317 16.06 -10.83 13.31
C HIS A 317 14.73 -10.99 12.60
N PHE A 318 14.13 -12.17 12.72
CA PHE A 318 12.72 -12.30 12.47
C PHE A 318 12.00 -11.57 13.61
N ALA A 319 11.36 -10.46 13.29
CA ALA A 319 10.50 -9.80 14.26
C ALA A 319 9.29 -10.72 14.48
N GLU A 320 9.28 -11.42 15.62
CA GLU A 320 8.06 -12.06 16.15
C GLU A 320 7.04 -11.01 16.63
N ASP A 321 7.30 -9.74 16.41
CA ASP A 321 6.21 -8.80 16.47
C ASP A 321 5.18 -9.35 15.49
N VAL A 322 4.17 -10.03 16.07
CA VAL A 322 2.85 -10.00 15.50
C VAL A 322 2.71 -8.54 15.10
N ILE A 323 2.99 -8.24 13.82
CA ILE A 323 2.48 -7.01 13.26
C ILE A 323 1.00 -7.17 13.54
N SER A 324 0.53 -6.67 14.68
CA SER A 324 -0.78 -6.09 14.75
C SER A 324 -0.70 -5.15 13.56
N ILE A 325 -1.09 -5.64 12.39
CA ILE A 325 -1.61 -4.78 11.34
C ILE A 325 -2.47 -3.88 12.18
N PRO A 326 -2.12 -2.58 12.38
CA PRO A 326 -2.99 -1.72 13.14
C PRO A 326 -4.29 -1.92 12.40
N GLN A 327 -5.15 -2.76 13.02
CA GLN A 327 -6.48 -2.96 12.45
C GLN A 327 -6.91 -1.56 12.27
N PRO A 328 -7.30 -1.16 11.04
CA PRO A 328 -7.63 0.22 10.79
C PRO A 328 -8.49 0.60 11.98
N THR A 329 -7.89 1.38 12.93
CA THR A 329 -8.42 1.64 14.28
C THR A 329 -9.73 2.39 14.16
N ASP A 330 -10.12 2.65 12.97
CA ASP A 330 -11.43 3.03 12.48
C ASP A 330 -12.16 1.81 11.88
N SER A 331 -12.49 0.82 12.73
CA SER A 331 -13.60 -0.04 12.36
C SER A 331 -14.79 0.87 12.04
N GLU A 332 -15.58 0.51 11.05
CA GLU A 332 -16.82 1.25 10.68
C GLU A 332 -17.65 1.57 11.95
N VAL A 333 -17.62 0.69 12.94
CA VAL A 333 -18.23 0.86 14.27
C VAL A 333 -17.60 2.02 15.05
N ASN A 334 -16.28 2.19 15.02
CA ASN A 334 -15.59 3.30 15.70
C ASN A 334 -15.80 4.64 14.97
N LYS A 335 -15.88 4.63 13.64
CA LYS A 335 -16.25 5.82 12.86
C LYS A 335 -17.66 6.23 13.16
N THR A 336 -18.60 5.27 13.19
CA THR A 336 -19.99 5.49 13.54
C THR A 336 -20.12 5.96 15.00
N GLY A 337 -19.38 5.34 15.94
CA GLY A 337 -19.34 5.74 17.34
C GLY A 337 -18.84 7.19 17.55
N ARG A 338 -17.76 7.60 16.87
CA ARG A 338 -17.25 8.98 16.90
C ARG A 338 -18.24 9.97 16.28
N LEU A 339 -18.92 9.57 15.21
CA LEU A 339 -19.93 10.40 14.57
C LEU A 339 -21.15 10.61 15.46
N LEU A 340 -21.63 9.57 16.14
CA LEU A 340 -22.70 9.65 17.14
C LEU A 340 -22.29 10.51 18.34
N LEU A 341 -21.08 10.38 18.85
CA LEU A 341 -20.53 11.24 19.91
C LEU A 341 -20.47 12.69 19.46
N GLY A 342 -20.02 12.99 18.26
CA GLY A 342 -19.98 14.33 17.70
C GLY A 342 -21.38 14.95 17.53
N ILE A 343 -22.36 14.17 17.12
CA ILE A 343 -23.76 14.61 17.04
C ILE A 343 -24.32 14.90 18.46
N ALA A 344 -24.07 14.05 19.43
CA ALA A 344 -24.50 14.26 20.80
C ALA A 344 -23.87 15.53 21.41
N GLU A 345 -22.58 15.75 21.17
CA GLU A 345 -21.88 16.97 21.61
C GLU A 345 -22.46 18.23 20.95
N LEU A 346 -22.74 18.18 19.66
CA LEU A 346 -23.36 19.30 18.93
C LEU A 346 -24.76 19.62 19.47
N VAL A 347 -25.56 18.59 19.78
CA VAL A 347 -26.92 18.76 20.36
C VAL A 347 -26.83 19.39 21.76
N ILE A 348 -25.90 18.94 22.60
CA ILE A 348 -25.71 19.50 23.96
C ILE A 348 -25.26 20.96 23.87
N VAL A 349 -24.24 21.27 23.09
CA VAL A 349 -23.73 22.64 22.93
C VAL A 349 -24.78 23.55 22.31
N GLY A 350 -25.50 23.08 21.27
CA GLY A 350 -26.57 23.83 20.63
C GLY A 350 -27.74 24.11 21.57
N SER A 351 -28.13 23.12 22.39
CA SER A 351 -29.20 23.29 23.39
C SER A 351 -28.81 24.29 24.48
N LEU A 352 -27.56 24.21 24.97
CA LEU A 352 -27.04 25.13 25.98
C LEU A 352 -27.00 26.57 25.44
N ALA A 353 -26.53 26.75 24.21
CA ALA A 353 -26.52 28.06 23.55
C ALA A 353 -27.92 28.61 23.35
N ALA A 354 -28.90 27.77 22.95
CA ALA A 354 -30.30 28.21 22.80
C ALA A 354 -30.92 28.61 24.13
N ILE A 355 -30.65 27.88 25.22
CA ILE A 355 -31.10 28.23 26.58
C ILE A 355 -30.51 29.56 27.02
N LEU A 356 -29.20 29.75 26.84
CA LEU A 356 -28.54 31.02 27.19
C LEU A 356 -29.07 32.20 26.38
N LEU A 357 -29.28 32.00 25.07
CA LEU A 357 -29.86 33.00 24.20
C LEU A 357 -31.29 33.35 24.61
N GLY A 358 -32.09 32.34 24.95
CA GLY A 358 -33.46 32.50 25.47
C GLY A 358 -33.49 33.24 26.79
N LEU A 359 -32.61 32.92 27.73
CA LEU A 359 -32.47 33.65 29.00
C LEU A 359 -32.01 35.10 28.80
N PHE A 360 -31.06 35.34 27.88
CA PHE A 360 -30.54 36.65 27.61
C PHE A 360 -31.59 37.55 26.97
N LEU A 361 -32.27 37.07 25.92
CA LEU A 361 -33.29 37.80 25.20
C LEU A 361 -34.57 37.92 26.03
N GLY A 362 -35.02 36.86 26.67
CA GLY A 362 -36.26 36.85 27.49
C GLY A 362 -36.06 37.60 28.81
N GLY A 363 -34.97 37.28 29.51
CA GLY A 363 -34.62 37.93 30.79
C GLY A 363 -34.28 39.42 30.63
N GLY A 364 -33.55 39.79 29.58
CA GLY A 364 -33.21 41.18 29.30
C GLY A 364 -34.48 41.99 28.92
N ARG A 365 -35.42 41.41 28.20
CA ARG A 365 -36.70 42.04 27.88
C ARG A 365 -37.60 42.15 29.10
N ALA A 366 -37.61 41.17 29.98
CA ALA A 366 -38.34 41.22 31.26
C ALA A 366 -37.78 42.29 32.18
N LEU A 367 -36.45 42.35 32.37
CA LEU A 367 -35.76 43.38 33.18
C LEU A 367 -36.03 44.80 32.63
N TYR A 368 -35.96 45.00 31.33
CA TYR A 368 -36.27 46.30 30.70
C TYR A 368 -37.69 46.73 30.97
N ARG A 369 -38.67 45.80 30.93
CA ARG A 369 -40.09 46.08 31.25
C ARG A 369 -40.28 46.44 32.71
N ILE A 370 -39.67 45.70 33.63
CA ILE A 370 -39.71 45.97 35.09
C ILE A 370 -39.14 47.36 35.40
N ALA A 371 -37.98 47.71 34.80
CA ALA A 371 -37.36 49.03 34.99
C ALA A 371 -38.26 50.21 34.52
N ARG A 372 -39.20 49.94 33.61
CA ARG A 372 -40.22 50.89 33.12
C ARG A 372 -41.55 50.79 33.86
N GLY A 373 -41.63 50.05 34.98
CA GLY A 373 -42.86 49.92 35.78
C GLY A 373 -43.95 49.06 35.12
N LYS A 374 -43.59 48.23 34.13
CA LYS A 374 -44.53 47.31 33.46
C LYS A 374 -44.36 45.88 33.93
N PRO A 375 -45.41 45.06 33.97
CA PRO A 375 -45.29 43.65 34.41
C PRO A 375 -44.31 42.88 33.50
N ALA A 376 -43.57 41.92 34.09
CA ALA A 376 -42.50 41.15 33.48
C ALA A 376 -42.99 40.29 32.26
N SER A 377 -44.25 39.84 32.27
CA SER A 377 -44.83 39.05 31.18
C SER A 377 -45.90 39.82 30.41
N SER A 378 -45.97 39.62 29.09
CA SER A 378 -47.02 40.21 28.24
C SER A 378 -48.35 39.46 28.30
N MET A 379 -48.43 38.35 29.06
CA MET A 379 -49.67 37.55 29.16
C MET A 379 -50.74 38.20 30.05
N TYR A 380 -50.46 39.30 30.71
CA TYR A 380 -51.44 40.00 31.58
C TYR A 380 -52.10 41.22 30.95
N GLU A 381 -51.87 41.49 29.65
CA GLU A 381 -52.72 42.46 28.91
C GLU A 381 -53.93 41.68 28.34
N VAL A 382 -54.90 41.40 29.15
CA VAL A 382 -56.23 40.99 28.67
C VAL A 382 -56.90 42.25 28.18
N GLU A 383 -56.84 42.49 26.88
CA GLU A 383 -57.73 43.44 26.25
C GLU A 383 -59.16 42.88 26.30
N PHE A 384 -59.95 43.37 27.25
CA PHE A 384 -61.36 43.14 27.23
C PHE A 384 -61.95 43.93 26.06
N ILE A 385 -62.30 43.26 24.96
CA ILE A 385 -63.11 43.78 23.89
C ILE A 385 -64.52 43.92 24.48
N ARG A 386 -64.92 45.15 24.88
CA ARG A 386 -66.32 45.49 25.18
C ARG A 386 -67.12 45.57 23.88
N LEU A 387 -67.86 44.54 23.58
CA LEU A 387 -68.90 44.54 22.57
C LEU A 387 -70.07 45.47 23.13
N ASN A 388 -70.14 46.65 22.61
CA ASN A 388 -71.29 47.53 22.87
C ASN A 388 -72.41 47.06 21.96
N LEU A 389 -73.35 46.27 22.53
CA LEU A 389 -74.58 45.92 21.88
C LEU A 389 -75.62 47.00 22.25
N GLU A 390 -75.78 48.05 21.41
CA GLU A 390 -76.94 48.90 21.46
C GLU A 390 -78.06 48.28 20.65
N ARG A 391 -79.26 48.36 21.30
CA ARG A 391 -80.57 47.96 20.75
C ARG A 391 -81.03 48.87 19.66
#